data_9cb2e4d66f277a3d5d2e7474c9fa1020
#
_entry.id   9cb2e4d66f277a3d5d2e7474c9fa1020
#
_cell.length_a   1.000
_cell.length_b   1.000
_cell.length_c   1.000
_cell.angle_alpha   90.00
_cell.angle_beta   90.00
_cell.angle_gamma   90.00
#
_symmetry.space_group_name_H-M   'P 1'
#
loop_
_entity.id
_entity.type
_entity.pdbx_description
1 polymer ?
#
loop_
_entity_poly.entity_id
_entity_poly.type
_entity_poly.pdbx_seq_one_letter_code
_entity_poly.pdbx_strand_id
1 'polypeptide(L)'
;MSLPLLTQAQAPLTSEIEAVNEFGVLQKVSIPAERALTVYVDKRELVTLMTLGANPELLVLGYLRNQRLVRDVADIESITIDWDVGAAAVKTRHGIDDIEEKTAHRVVTTGCGQGSVFGGLMDEVDQIALPAGSSITQGQLYGLVNTIRLKETTYKSAGSVHACALFSTASGESEMLLFVEDVGRHNAIDTIAGWMWMNMAPTLPTACGSLPPEEAAAPAARQSRFRGPDLEGADACMSSIVAPPDPELLPLPLGEGWGEGSLTSDTACLVFYTTGRLTSEMVIKSAQMGVPVVVSRSGITQMGHQVAQSVGLCAIGRATNKRFLCYTHAGRLRLEPGLVTVAALSSEKEAG
;
A
#
# COMPACT_ATOMS: atom_id res chain seq x y z
N MET A 1 14.03 17.49 13.48
CA MET A 1 13.27 16.43 14.17
C MET A 1 14.14 15.18 14.20
N SER A 2 14.25 14.46 15.33
CA SER A 2 15.04 13.23 15.38
C SER A 2 14.19 12.07 14.90
N LEU A 3 14.66 11.36 13.88
CA LEU A 3 14.03 10.11 13.41
C LEU A 3 14.22 9.00 14.46
N PRO A 4 13.33 7.99 14.50
CA PRO A 4 13.47 6.84 15.39
C PRO A 4 14.70 6.00 15.05
N LEU A 5 15.25 5.33 16.07
CA LEU A 5 16.28 4.32 15.88
C LEU A 5 15.63 3.01 15.45
N LEU A 6 16.06 2.46 14.31
CA LEU A 6 15.55 1.20 13.76
C LEU A 6 16.65 0.13 13.80
N THR A 7 16.34 -1.08 14.24
CA THR A 7 17.19 -2.23 14.01
C THR A 7 17.17 -2.61 12.54
N GLN A 8 18.12 -3.11 11.94
CA GLN A 8 18.09 -3.60 10.54
C GLN A 8 17.92 -5.13 10.54
N ALA A 9 16.81 -5.59 11.10
CA ALA A 9 16.55 -7.02 11.23
C ALA A 9 16.24 -7.66 9.88
N GLN A 10 16.91 -8.76 9.58
CA GLN A 10 16.72 -9.52 8.34
C GLN A 10 16.29 -10.95 8.64
N ALA A 11 15.49 -11.51 7.74
CA ALA A 11 15.09 -12.90 7.78
C ALA A 11 15.00 -13.45 6.35
N PRO A 12 15.20 -14.78 6.13
CA PRO A 12 15.02 -15.37 4.82
C PRO A 12 13.60 -15.15 4.30
N LEU A 13 13.44 -14.72 3.06
CA LEU A 13 12.13 -14.41 2.47
C LEU A 13 11.44 -15.66 1.92
N THR A 14 12.18 -16.72 1.67
CA THR A 14 11.67 -17.98 1.12
C THR A 14 12.20 -19.18 1.89
N SER A 15 11.47 -20.30 1.82
CA SER A 15 11.88 -21.61 2.33
C SER A 15 11.78 -22.62 1.22
N GLU A 16 12.71 -23.59 1.16
CA GLU A 16 12.63 -24.74 0.26
C GLU A 16 11.80 -25.86 0.90
N ILE A 17 10.90 -26.43 0.11
CA ILE A 17 10.15 -27.63 0.47
C ILE A 17 10.22 -28.65 -0.66
N GLU A 18 9.93 -29.91 -0.36
CA GLU A 18 9.71 -30.94 -1.37
C GLU A 18 8.20 -31.00 -1.71
N ALA A 19 7.89 -30.94 -2.99
CA ALA A 19 6.53 -31.03 -3.52
C ALA A 19 6.46 -32.06 -4.64
N VAL A 20 5.30 -32.68 -4.81
CA VAL A 20 5.05 -33.63 -5.90
C VAL A 20 4.37 -32.89 -7.05
N ASN A 21 4.93 -33.01 -8.24
CA ASN A 21 4.33 -32.44 -9.46
C ASN A 21 3.23 -33.35 -10.05
N GLU A 22 2.60 -32.93 -11.14
CA GLU A 22 1.52 -33.64 -11.83
C GLU A 22 1.91 -35.01 -12.40
N PHE A 23 3.21 -35.28 -12.52
CA PHE A 23 3.75 -36.58 -12.96
C PHE A 23 4.12 -37.51 -11.80
N GLY A 24 3.83 -37.14 -10.52
CA GLY A 24 4.20 -37.89 -9.34
C GLY A 24 5.67 -37.81 -8.97
N VAL A 25 6.42 -36.85 -9.52
CA VAL A 25 7.86 -36.67 -9.25
C VAL A 25 8.07 -35.62 -8.14
N LEU A 26 8.89 -36.03 -7.13
CA LEU A 26 9.34 -35.08 -6.10
C LEU A 26 10.30 -34.06 -6.68
N GLN A 27 10.06 -32.81 -6.38
CA GLN A 27 10.93 -31.69 -6.74
C GLN A 27 11.04 -30.69 -5.59
N LYS A 28 12.17 -30.02 -5.48
CA LYS A 28 12.34 -28.90 -4.55
C LYS A 28 11.70 -27.66 -5.15
N VAL A 29 10.90 -26.97 -4.34
CA VAL A 29 10.25 -25.72 -4.70
C VAL A 29 10.47 -24.69 -3.60
N SER A 30 10.60 -23.42 -3.99
CA SER A 30 10.69 -22.31 -3.07
C SER A 30 9.29 -21.78 -2.76
N ILE A 31 8.99 -21.53 -1.49
CA ILE A 31 7.75 -20.93 -1.05
C ILE A 31 8.04 -19.70 -0.18
N PRO A 32 7.13 -18.70 -0.10
CA PRO A 32 7.30 -17.56 0.81
C PRO A 32 7.41 -17.99 2.26
N ALA A 33 8.39 -17.44 2.98
CA ALA A 33 8.63 -17.74 4.40
C ALA A 33 7.75 -16.82 5.28
N GLU A 34 6.43 -17.04 5.26
CA GLU A 34 5.49 -16.29 6.11
C GLU A 34 5.79 -16.53 7.60
N ARG A 35 5.82 -15.45 8.38
CA ARG A 35 6.11 -15.48 9.80
C ARG A 35 5.28 -14.50 10.59
N ALA A 36 5.04 -14.81 11.87
CA ALA A 36 4.36 -13.93 12.79
C ALA A 36 5.32 -12.89 13.36
N LEU A 37 4.88 -11.63 13.44
CA LEU A 37 5.57 -10.54 14.09
C LEU A 37 4.60 -9.87 15.08
N THR A 38 4.77 -10.11 16.37
CA THR A 38 3.94 -9.51 17.42
C THR A 38 4.50 -8.15 17.80
N VAL A 39 3.70 -7.12 17.62
CA VAL A 39 4.07 -5.73 17.90
C VAL A 39 3.70 -5.36 19.31
N TYR A 40 4.69 -4.91 20.08
CA TYR A 40 4.52 -4.36 21.43
C TYR A 40 4.84 -2.86 21.40
N VAL A 41 3.94 -2.04 21.96
CA VAL A 41 4.17 -0.61 22.14
C VAL A 41 4.21 -0.31 23.63
N ASP A 42 5.35 0.23 24.10
CA ASP A 42 5.59 0.53 25.51
C ASP A 42 5.22 -0.65 26.44
N LYS A 43 5.66 -1.87 26.05
CA LYS A 43 5.44 -3.16 26.73
C LYS A 43 4.01 -3.74 26.58
N ARG A 44 3.09 -3.06 25.90
CA ARG A 44 1.75 -3.55 25.64
C ARG A 44 1.67 -4.22 24.29
N GLU A 45 1.15 -5.43 24.24
CA GLU A 45 0.85 -6.13 22.99
C GLU A 45 -0.24 -5.38 22.22
N LEU A 46 0.04 -5.09 20.96
CA LEU A 46 -0.85 -4.35 20.07
C LEU A 46 -1.51 -5.27 19.02
N VAL A 47 -0.70 -5.99 18.25
CA VAL A 47 -1.16 -6.83 17.13
C VAL A 47 -0.08 -7.83 16.75
N THR A 48 -0.47 -8.96 16.15
CA THR A 48 0.44 -9.86 15.45
C THR A 48 0.23 -9.72 13.94
N LEU A 49 1.28 -9.38 13.21
CA LEU A 49 1.29 -9.23 11.76
C LEU A 49 1.88 -10.48 11.12
N MET A 50 1.15 -11.12 10.20
CA MET A 50 1.70 -12.21 9.37
C MET A 50 2.38 -11.56 8.17
N THR A 51 3.70 -11.68 8.07
CA THR A 51 4.54 -10.96 7.08
C THR A 51 5.61 -11.84 6.49
N LEU A 52 6.11 -11.44 5.33
CA LEU A 52 7.33 -12.00 4.72
C LEU A 52 8.59 -11.59 5.51
N GLY A 53 8.56 -10.44 6.17
CA GLY A 53 9.65 -9.95 7.02
C GLY A 53 10.77 -9.23 6.28
N ALA A 54 10.51 -8.69 5.08
CA ALA A 54 11.53 -8.00 4.29
C ALA A 54 12.03 -6.67 4.91
N ASN A 55 11.10 -5.89 5.48
CA ASN A 55 11.39 -4.60 6.11
C ASN A 55 10.51 -4.42 7.35
N PRO A 56 10.75 -5.19 8.41
CA PRO A 56 9.79 -5.31 9.52
C PRO A 56 9.65 -4.00 10.31
N GLU A 57 10.72 -3.22 10.47
CA GLU A 57 10.66 -1.93 11.16
C GLU A 57 9.80 -0.91 10.40
N LEU A 58 9.95 -0.85 9.07
CA LEU A 58 9.15 0.03 8.23
C LEU A 58 7.67 -0.43 8.21
N LEU A 59 7.43 -1.74 8.22
CA LEU A 59 6.08 -2.30 8.34
C LEU A 59 5.42 -1.84 9.64
N VAL A 60 6.11 -2.00 10.77
CA VAL A 60 5.59 -1.59 12.09
C VAL A 60 5.35 -0.09 12.14
N LEU A 61 6.30 0.71 11.66
CA LEU A 61 6.19 2.16 11.61
C LEU A 61 4.99 2.62 10.78
N GLY A 62 4.83 2.05 9.58
CA GLY A 62 3.72 2.39 8.69
C GLY A 62 2.38 1.86 9.20
N TYR A 63 2.35 0.72 9.87
CA TYR A 63 1.16 0.23 10.56
C TYR A 63 0.69 1.24 11.60
N LEU A 64 1.58 1.71 12.49
CA LEU A 64 1.25 2.69 13.53
C LEU A 64 0.71 3.99 12.91
N ARG A 65 1.32 4.47 11.83
CA ARG A 65 0.87 5.63 11.06
C ARG A 65 -0.53 5.43 10.48
N ASN A 66 -0.71 4.37 9.70
CA ASN A 66 -1.95 4.13 8.95
C ASN A 66 -3.13 3.73 9.83
N GLN A 67 -2.87 3.20 11.04
CA GLN A 67 -3.87 3.00 12.10
C GLN A 67 -4.07 4.26 12.95
N ARG A 68 -3.37 5.37 12.66
CA ARG A 68 -3.43 6.63 13.41
C ARG A 68 -3.14 6.50 14.90
N LEU A 69 -2.37 5.49 15.25
CA LEU A 69 -1.93 5.29 16.63
C LEU A 69 -0.87 6.32 17.02
N VAL A 70 -0.03 6.73 16.07
CA VAL A 70 1.00 7.75 16.24
C VAL A 70 0.80 8.83 15.15
N ARG A 71 0.92 10.10 15.54
CA ARG A 71 0.69 11.25 14.64
C ARG A 71 1.95 11.78 13.98
N ASP A 72 3.06 11.74 14.69
CA ASP A 72 4.37 12.21 14.21
C ASP A 72 5.40 11.09 14.38
N VAL A 73 6.26 10.94 13.38
CA VAL A 73 7.37 9.98 13.45
C VAL A 73 8.34 10.30 14.60
N ALA A 74 8.45 11.57 14.98
CA ALA A 74 9.26 12.03 16.10
C ALA A 74 8.74 11.55 17.47
N ASP A 75 7.49 11.11 17.60
CA ASP A 75 6.95 10.53 18.83
C ASP A 75 7.51 9.13 19.11
N ILE A 76 8.09 8.47 18.10
CA ILE A 76 8.72 7.17 18.25
C ILE A 76 10.21 7.36 18.55
N GLU A 77 10.67 6.73 19.62
CA GLU A 77 12.09 6.73 20.00
C GLU A 77 12.86 5.64 19.26
N SER A 78 12.34 4.40 19.29
CA SER A 78 12.97 3.26 18.63
C SER A 78 11.97 2.15 18.25
N ILE A 79 12.36 1.37 17.25
CA ILE A 79 11.70 0.11 16.88
C ILE A 79 12.78 -0.97 16.83
N THR A 80 12.64 -1.98 17.67
CA THR A 80 13.56 -3.12 17.76
C THR A 80 12.84 -4.39 17.37
N ILE A 81 13.40 -5.12 16.42
CA ILE A 81 12.87 -6.41 15.95
C ILE A 81 13.75 -7.54 16.45
N ASP A 82 13.13 -8.57 16.97
CA ASP A 82 13.77 -9.82 17.33
C ASP A 82 13.02 -10.99 16.67
N TRP A 83 13.64 -11.61 15.67
CA TRP A 83 13.07 -12.72 14.94
C TRP A 83 13.14 -14.06 15.71
N ASP A 84 14.00 -14.20 16.72
CA ASP A 84 14.08 -15.43 17.50
C ASP A 84 12.82 -15.65 18.33
N VAL A 85 12.16 -14.57 18.72
CA VAL A 85 10.88 -14.59 19.44
C VAL A 85 9.72 -14.04 18.63
N GLY A 86 9.95 -13.58 17.39
CA GLY A 86 8.94 -13.04 16.51
C GLY A 86 8.28 -11.77 17.07
N ALA A 87 9.07 -10.87 17.66
CA ALA A 87 8.58 -9.67 18.35
C ALA A 87 9.16 -8.38 17.79
N ALA A 88 8.33 -7.34 17.79
CA ALA A 88 8.69 -5.95 17.52
C ALA A 88 8.41 -5.11 18.77
N ALA A 89 9.44 -4.52 19.36
CA ALA A 89 9.32 -3.62 20.48
C ALA A 89 9.40 -2.16 20.01
N VAL A 90 8.31 -1.44 20.14
CA VAL A 90 8.22 0.00 19.85
C VAL A 90 8.30 0.75 21.17
N LYS A 91 9.24 1.69 21.26
CA LYS A 91 9.33 2.63 22.34
C LYS A 91 8.91 4.00 21.87
N THR A 92 7.93 4.59 22.54
CA THR A 92 7.47 5.96 22.27
C THR A 92 8.08 6.95 23.27
N ARG A 93 8.03 8.25 22.96
CA ARG A 93 8.55 9.30 23.84
C ARG A 93 7.56 9.67 24.94
N HIS A 94 6.26 9.57 24.65
CA HIS A 94 5.21 10.10 25.54
C HIS A 94 4.05 9.12 25.75
N GLY A 95 4.15 7.90 25.26
CA GLY A 95 3.03 6.95 25.21
C GLY A 95 2.12 7.23 24.00
N ILE A 96 1.10 6.39 23.86
CA ILE A 96 0.00 6.60 22.88
C ILE A 96 -1.25 6.93 23.67
N ASP A 97 -1.79 8.13 23.47
CA ASP A 97 -3.03 8.56 24.11
C ASP A 97 -4.20 7.68 23.64
N ASP A 98 -5.07 7.30 24.59
CA ASP A 98 -6.32 6.58 24.33
C ASP A 98 -6.14 5.27 23.55
N ILE A 99 -5.02 4.58 23.72
CA ILE A 99 -4.68 3.35 22.98
C ILE A 99 -5.76 2.27 23.15
N GLU A 100 -6.44 2.23 24.30
CA GLU A 100 -7.53 1.29 24.59
C GLU A 100 -8.74 1.58 23.73
N GLU A 101 -9.17 2.82 23.66
CA GLU A 101 -10.30 3.27 22.87
C GLU A 101 -9.99 3.09 21.37
N LYS A 102 -8.81 3.52 20.93
CA LYS A 102 -8.36 3.36 19.53
C LYS A 102 -8.26 1.91 19.08
N THR A 103 -8.04 0.96 19.98
CA THR A 103 -7.93 -0.47 19.68
C THR A 103 -9.17 -1.29 19.98
N ALA A 104 -10.19 -0.71 20.67
CA ALA A 104 -11.39 -1.42 21.10
C ALA A 104 -12.30 -1.87 19.93
N HIS A 105 -12.34 -1.10 18.84
CA HIS A 105 -13.24 -1.32 17.70
C HIS A 105 -12.48 -1.84 16.47
N ARG A 106 -11.85 -3.01 16.60
CA ARG A 106 -11.19 -3.67 15.45
C ARG A 106 -12.23 -4.40 14.60
N VAL A 107 -12.30 -4.04 13.32
CA VAL A 107 -13.09 -4.78 12.31
C VAL A 107 -12.14 -5.70 11.56
N VAL A 108 -12.44 -6.98 11.52
CA VAL A 108 -11.71 -7.94 10.68
C VAL A 108 -12.10 -7.67 9.22
N THR A 109 -11.15 -7.16 8.43
CA THR A 109 -11.37 -6.93 7.00
C THR A 109 -11.05 -8.18 6.19
N THR A 110 -11.78 -8.36 5.08
CA THR A 110 -11.58 -9.49 4.18
C THR A 110 -10.20 -9.46 3.53
N GLY A 111 -9.34 -10.37 3.88
CA GLY A 111 -8.13 -10.61 3.11
C GLY A 111 -6.85 -10.96 3.85
N CYS A 112 -6.69 -10.63 5.13
CA CYS A 112 -5.48 -11.00 5.89
C CYS A 112 -5.73 -11.23 7.38
N GLY A 113 -6.97 -11.36 7.85
CA GLY A 113 -7.27 -11.67 9.26
C GLY A 113 -6.86 -10.59 10.28
N GLN A 114 -6.28 -9.49 9.84
CA GLN A 114 -5.88 -8.38 10.70
C GLN A 114 -7.06 -7.45 10.91
N GLY A 115 -7.48 -7.27 12.17
CA GLY A 115 -8.45 -6.25 12.52
C GLY A 115 -7.86 -4.86 12.27
N SER A 116 -8.52 -4.05 11.47
CA SER A 116 -8.24 -2.62 11.36
C SER A 116 -9.24 -1.81 12.16
N VAL A 117 -8.85 -0.62 12.59
CA VAL A 117 -9.73 0.38 13.24
C VAL A 117 -10.61 1.03 12.16
N PHE A 118 -11.31 0.20 11.38
CA PHE A 118 -12.00 0.63 10.16
C PHE A 118 -13.09 1.67 10.42
N GLY A 119 -13.81 1.57 11.55
CA GLY A 119 -14.84 2.55 11.93
C GLY A 119 -14.26 3.95 12.06
N GLY A 120 -13.20 4.12 12.85
CA GLY A 120 -12.54 5.42 13.02
C GLY A 120 -11.86 5.94 11.74
N LEU A 121 -11.37 5.06 10.86
CA LEU A 121 -10.81 5.46 9.58
C LEU A 121 -11.87 6.02 8.62
N MET A 122 -13.10 5.50 8.67
CA MET A 122 -14.20 6.01 7.84
C MET A 122 -14.72 7.37 8.30
N ASP A 123 -14.73 7.62 9.62
CA ASP A 123 -15.20 8.89 10.20
C ASP A 123 -14.28 10.07 9.81
N GLU A 124 -13.04 9.80 9.47
CA GLU A 124 -12.05 10.81 9.13
C GLU A 124 -11.74 10.90 7.61
N VAL A 125 -12.40 10.09 6.79
CA VAL A 125 -12.22 10.09 5.32
C VAL A 125 -12.49 11.49 4.74
N ASP A 126 -13.48 12.20 5.27
CA ASP A 126 -13.84 13.54 4.79
C ASP A 126 -12.80 14.63 5.13
N GLN A 127 -11.84 14.33 6.01
CA GLN A 127 -10.75 15.25 6.38
C GLN A 127 -9.50 15.09 5.50
N ILE A 128 -9.47 14.07 4.63
CA ILE A 128 -8.32 13.80 3.78
C ILE A 128 -8.34 14.75 2.58
N ALA A 129 -7.32 15.60 2.47
CA ALA A 129 -7.12 16.48 1.32
C ALA A 129 -5.94 15.97 0.48
N LEU A 130 -6.21 15.60 -0.78
CA LEU A 130 -5.18 15.21 -1.72
C LEU A 130 -4.67 16.42 -2.54
N PRO A 131 -3.39 16.44 -2.95
CA PRO A 131 -2.83 17.52 -3.75
C PRO A 131 -3.65 17.76 -5.04
N ALA A 132 -4.08 19.01 -5.27
CA ALA A 132 -5.04 19.34 -6.33
C ALA A 132 -4.46 19.18 -7.75
N GLY A 133 -3.23 19.61 -8.00
CA GLY A 133 -2.60 19.65 -9.32
C GLY A 133 -2.01 18.33 -9.84
N SER A 134 -2.01 17.28 -9.03
CA SER A 134 -1.34 16.01 -9.35
C SER A 134 -2.02 15.25 -10.48
N SER A 135 -1.24 14.83 -11.47
CA SER A 135 -1.73 14.03 -12.60
C SER A 135 -0.65 13.06 -13.10
N ILE A 136 -1.09 11.99 -13.77
CA ILE A 136 -0.24 11.02 -14.47
C ILE A 136 -0.58 11.00 -15.96
N THR A 137 0.42 10.86 -16.84
CA THR A 137 0.18 10.65 -18.25
C THR A 137 -0.02 9.17 -18.56
N GLN A 138 -0.63 8.88 -19.71
CA GLN A 138 -0.81 7.51 -20.18
C GLN A 138 0.53 6.81 -20.42
N GLY A 139 1.54 7.52 -20.92
CA GLY A 139 2.89 7.00 -21.10
C GLY A 139 3.57 6.64 -19.79
N GLN A 140 3.45 7.52 -18.77
CA GLN A 140 3.94 7.24 -17.42
C GLN A 140 3.25 6.02 -16.81
N LEU A 141 1.92 5.89 -16.99
CA LEU A 141 1.17 4.71 -16.53
C LEU A 141 1.69 3.41 -17.17
N TYR A 142 1.95 3.42 -18.47
CA TYR A 142 2.51 2.25 -19.16
C TYR A 142 3.95 1.95 -18.70
N GLY A 143 4.75 3.00 -18.47
CA GLY A 143 6.12 2.89 -17.97
C GLY A 143 6.16 2.18 -16.62
N LEU A 144 5.37 2.64 -15.63
CA LEU A 144 5.34 2.02 -14.29
C LEU A 144 4.86 0.57 -14.32
N VAL A 145 3.82 0.23 -15.11
CA VAL A 145 3.33 -1.15 -15.24
C VAL A 145 4.42 -2.07 -15.83
N ASN A 146 5.18 -1.58 -16.81
CA ASN A 146 6.29 -2.33 -17.39
C ASN A 146 7.44 -2.53 -16.39
N THR A 147 7.79 -1.49 -15.63
CA THR A 147 8.84 -1.56 -14.60
C THR A 147 8.51 -2.62 -13.54
N ILE A 148 7.27 -2.64 -13.05
CA ILE A 148 6.81 -3.67 -12.10
C ILE A 148 6.91 -5.07 -12.69
N ARG A 149 6.50 -5.26 -13.94
CA ARG A 149 6.56 -6.58 -14.61
C ARG A 149 7.97 -7.16 -14.62
N LEU A 150 8.97 -6.31 -14.68
CA LEU A 150 10.38 -6.73 -14.68
C LEU A 150 10.92 -6.98 -13.25
N LYS A 151 10.32 -6.39 -12.23
CA LYS A 151 10.86 -6.31 -10.86
C LYS A 151 10.34 -7.37 -9.89
N GLU A 152 9.17 -7.98 -10.12
CA GLU A 152 8.56 -8.98 -9.22
C GLU A 152 9.47 -10.22 -9.08
N THR A 153 10.28 -10.27 -8.05
CA THR A 153 11.32 -11.29 -7.86
C THR A 153 10.82 -12.47 -7.01
N THR A 154 10.32 -12.20 -5.79
CA THR A 154 9.80 -13.26 -4.90
C THR A 154 8.56 -13.91 -5.49
N TYR A 155 7.69 -13.12 -6.15
CA TYR A 155 6.53 -13.66 -6.85
C TYR A 155 6.92 -14.62 -7.98
N LYS A 156 7.98 -14.31 -8.72
CA LYS A 156 8.45 -15.17 -9.83
C LYS A 156 9.09 -16.46 -9.36
N SER A 157 9.80 -16.44 -8.23
CA SER A 157 10.51 -17.59 -7.70
C SER A 157 9.64 -18.48 -6.81
N ALA A 158 8.78 -17.89 -5.98
CA ALA A 158 8.03 -18.60 -4.96
C ALA A 158 6.50 -18.41 -5.06
N GLY A 159 6.00 -17.47 -5.86
CA GLY A 159 4.57 -17.16 -5.95
C GLY A 159 4.01 -16.56 -4.65
N SER A 160 2.70 -16.56 -4.54
CA SER A 160 1.92 -16.33 -3.29
C SER A 160 2.25 -15.06 -2.50
N VAL A 161 2.77 -14.01 -3.15
CA VAL A 161 3.02 -12.71 -2.55
C VAL A 161 2.30 -11.60 -3.34
N HIS A 162 2.06 -10.49 -2.67
CA HIS A 162 1.57 -9.25 -3.27
C HIS A 162 2.72 -8.26 -3.43
N ALA A 163 2.81 -7.64 -4.60
CA ALA A 163 3.74 -6.55 -4.85
C ALA A 163 3.03 -5.20 -4.74
N CYS A 164 3.66 -4.26 -4.06
CA CYS A 164 3.30 -2.85 -4.03
C CYS A 164 4.53 -2.01 -4.36
N ALA A 165 4.31 -0.84 -4.96
CA ALA A 165 5.39 0.09 -5.26
C ALA A 165 4.93 1.54 -5.15
N LEU A 166 5.85 2.41 -4.79
CA LEU A 166 5.68 3.85 -4.83
C LEU A 166 6.50 4.42 -5.98
N PHE A 167 5.88 5.28 -6.77
CA PHE A 167 6.51 5.99 -7.88
C PHE A 167 6.41 7.50 -7.70
N SER A 168 7.38 8.22 -8.25
CA SER A 168 7.33 9.66 -8.49
C SER A 168 7.27 9.94 -9.98
N THR A 169 6.53 10.97 -10.37
CA THR A 169 6.48 11.48 -11.75
C THR A 169 7.16 12.85 -11.88
N ALA A 170 7.92 13.26 -10.89
CA ALA A 170 8.56 14.59 -10.84
C ALA A 170 9.59 14.81 -11.96
N SER A 171 10.27 13.76 -12.40
CA SER A 171 11.27 13.81 -13.49
C SER A 171 10.65 13.84 -14.89
N GLY A 172 9.32 13.77 -15.03
CA GLY A 172 8.64 13.59 -16.32
C GLY A 172 8.42 12.14 -16.72
N GLU A 173 9.18 11.21 -16.14
CA GLU A 173 9.00 9.77 -16.25
C GLU A 173 8.48 9.18 -14.94
N SER A 174 8.10 7.90 -14.95
CA SER A 174 7.71 7.19 -13.73
C SER A 174 8.94 6.57 -13.08
N GLU A 175 9.47 7.23 -12.07
CA GLU A 175 10.59 6.74 -11.27
C GLU A 175 10.07 5.92 -10.09
N MET A 176 10.57 4.70 -9.92
CA MET A 176 10.22 3.83 -8.81
C MET A 176 11.06 4.17 -7.57
N LEU A 177 10.41 4.71 -6.54
CA LEU A 177 11.04 5.08 -5.28
C LEU A 177 11.23 3.88 -4.35
N LEU A 178 10.24 3.00 -4.28
CA LEU A 178 10.27 1.82 -3.44
C LEU A 178 9.43 0.70 -4.06
N PHE A 179 9.91 -0.53 -3.92
CA PHE A 179 9.20 -1.75 -4.27
C PHE A 179 9.18 -2.70 -3.08
N VAL A 180 8.02 -3.22 -2.74
CA VAL A 180 7.82 -4.11 -1.58
C VAL A 180 6.98 -5.31 -2.01
N GLU A 181 7.47 -6.51 -1.69
CA GLU A 181 6.69 -7.75 -1.75
C GLU A 181 6.39 -8.23 -0.33
N ASP A 182 5.16 -8.65 -0.08
CA ASP A 182 4.74 -9.27 1.18
C ASP A 182 3.60 -10.26 0.93
N VAL A 183 3.40 -11.22 1.84
CA VAL A 183 2.27 -12.14 1.81
C VAL A 183 0.93 -11.42 1.93
N GLY A 184 0.92 -10.26 2.60
CA GLY A 184 -0.22 -9.37 2.76
C GLY A 184 -0.08 -8.04 2.01
N ARG A 185 -1.01 -7.69 1.11
CA ARG A 185 -1.00 -6.38 0.45
C ARG A 185 -1.09 -5.20 1.44
N HIS A 186 -1.75 -5.42 2.58
CA HIS A 186 -1.84 -4.41 3.64
C HIS A 186 -0.50 -4.17 4.33
N ASN A 187 0.30 -5.22 4.53
CA ASN A 187 1.65 -5.08 5.03
C ASN A 187 2.53 -4.31 4.03
N ALA A 188 2.41 -4.63 2.75
CA ALA A 188 3.21 -3.96 1.72
C ALA A 188 2.92 -2.45 1.65
N ILE A 189 1.64 -2.02 1.74
CA ILE A 189 1.32 -0.58 1.79
C ILE A 189 1.76 0.06 3.11
N ASP A 190 1.66 -0.64 4.24
CA ASP A 190 2.14 -0.14 5.52
C ASP A 190 3.66 0.02 5.50
N THR A 191 4.40 -0.93 4.93
CA THR A 191 5.85 -0.79 4.74
C THR A 191 6.22 0.45 3.91
N ILE A 192 5.48 0.72 2.83
CA ILE A 192 5.67 1.92 2.01
C ILE A 192 5.36 3.19 2.81
N ALA A 193 4.29 3.18 3.61
CA ALA A 193 3.95 4.31 4.47
C ALA A 193 5.03 4.61 5.52
N GLY A 194 5.62 3.58 6.12
CA GLY A 194 6.74 3.70 7.05
C GLY A 194 7.99 4.27 6.36
N TRP A 195 8.29 3.78 5.16
CA TRP A 195 9.40 4.32 4.37
C TRP A 195 9.19 5.81 4.03
N MET A 196 7.98 6.20 3.62
CA MET A 196 7.65 7.60 3.35
C MET A 196 7.86 8.48 4.58
N TRP A 197 7.49 8.00 5.76
CA TRP A 197 7.67 8.74 7.01
C TRP A 197 9.15 8.96 7.37
N MET A 198 10.02 8.01 7.01
CA MET A 198 11.46 8.12 7.25
C MET A 198 12.19 9.00 6.22
N ASN A 199 11.70 9.04 4.98
CA ASN A 199 12.46 9.59 3.85
C ASN A 199 11.83 10.84 3.21
N MET A 200 10.56 11.12 3.48
CA MET A 200 9.86 12.27 2.91
C MET A 200 9.49 13.26 4.02
N ALA A 201 9.79 14.52 3.82
CA ALA A 201 9.32 15.57 4.73
C ALA A 201 7.78 15.50 4.82
N PRO A 202 7.16 15.80 5.98
CA PRO A 202 5.73 15.76 6.14
C PRO A 202 5.07 16.76 5.19
N THR A 203 4.54 16.24 4.07
CA THR A 203 3.66 16.97 3.15
C THR A 203 2.20 16.86 3.58
N LEU A 204 1.94 16.70 4.88
CA LEU A 204 0.59 16.84 5.41
C LEU A 204 0.25 18.32 5.36
N PRO A 205 -0.88 18.72 4.76
CA PRO A 205 -1.40 20.05 4.98
C PRO A 205 -1.60 20.18 6.50
N THR A 206 -0.82 21.05 7.12
CA THR A 206 -1.08 21.55 8.46
C THR A 206 -2.55 21.94 8.47
N ALA A 207 -3.35 21.35 9.36
CA ALA A 207 -4.73 21.77 9.55
C ALA A 207 -4.77 23.27 9.59
N CYS A 208 -5.53 23.83 8.66
CA CYS A 208 -5.71 25.27 8.49
C CYS A 208 -5.96 25.92 9.84
N GLY A 209 -5.22 27.00 10.09
CA GLY A 209 -5.34 27.79 11.29
C GLY A 209 -6.78 28.07 11.66
N SER A 210 -7.02 28.11 12.94
CA SER A 210 -8.27 28.51 13.59
C SER A 210 -8.94 29.67 12.86
N LEU A 211 -10.06 29.38 12.19
CA LEU A 211 -11.01 30.40 11.79
C LEU A 211 -11.68 30.95 13.06
N PRO A 212 -11.92 32.28 13.14
CA PRO A 212 -12.67 32.85 14.24
C PRO A 212 -14.12 32.35 14.22
N PRO A 213 -14.79 32.29 15.39
CA PRO A 213 -16.14 31.76 15.48
C PRO A 213 -17.13 32.70 14.81
N GLU A 214 -17.68 32.31 13.68
CA GLU A 214 -18.85 32.93 13.08
C GLU A 214 -20.05 31.97 13.23
N GLU A 215 -21.17 32.54 13.61
CA GLU A 215 -22.36 31.99 14.21
C GLU A 215 -22.99 30.77 13.51
N ALA A 216 -23.52 29.92 14.37
CA ALA A 216 -24.21 28.68 14.06
C ALA A 216 -25.48 28.87 13.21
N ALA A 217 -25.58 28.13 12.13
CA ALA A 217 -26.84 27.65 11.60
C ALA A 217 -26.73 26.14 11.35
N ALA A 218 -27.48 25.36 12.13
CA ALA A 218 -27.50 23.92 12.06
C ALA A 218 -28.20 23.42 10.76
N PRO A 219 -27.66 22.49 10.02
CA PRO A 219 -28.43 21.67 9.08
C PRO A 219 -28.76 20.30 9.65
N ALA A 220 -29.98 19.89 9.33
CA ALA A 220 -30.67 18.70 9.77
C ALA A 220 -29.93 17.38 9.53
N ALA A 221 -30.04 16.49 10.53
CA ALA A 221 -29.58 15.12 10.51
C ALA A 221 -30.12 14.30 9.31
N ARG A 222 -29.24 13.77 8.48
CA ARG A 222 -29.54 12.67 7.57
C ARG A 222 -28.99 11.37 8.14
N GLN A 223 -29.88 10.58 8.69
CA GLN A 223 -29.61 9.18 9.04
C GLN A 223 -29.50 8.35 7.76
N SER A 224 -28.33 7.80 7.45
CA SER A 224 -28.18 6.75 6.44
C SER A 224 -28.08 5.39 7.13
N ARG A 225 -29.15 4.61 7.01
CA ARG A 225 -29.17 3.18 7.40
C ARG A 225 -28.50 2.36 6.31
N PHE A 226 -27.36 1.74 6.56
CA PHE A 226 -26.83 0.67 5.74
C PHE A 226 -27.11 -0.69 6.38
N ARG A 227 -27.92 -1.51 5.71
CA ARG A 227 -28.02 -2.96 5.92
C ARG A 227 -27.24 -3.63 4.79
N GLY A 228 -26.29 -4.51 5.14
CA GLY A 228 -25.59 -5.34 4.17
C GLY A 228 -26.38 -6.61 3.85
N PRO A 229 -26.27 -7.16 2.64
CA PRO A 229 -26.82 -8.46 2.29
C PRO A 229 -25.85 -9.61 2.53
N ASP A 230 -26.43 -10.77 2.87
CA ASP A 230 -25.77 -12.05 3.08
C ASP A 230 -25.13 -12.59 1.80
N LEU A 231 -23.97 -13.25 1.94
CA LEU A 231 -23.27 -13.88 0.81
C LEU A 231 -22.96 -15.36 1.12
N GLU A 232 -23.59 -16.23 0.34
CA GLU A 232 -23.14 -17.62 0.13
C GLU A 232 -22.44 -17.75 -1.24
N GLY A 233 -21.31 -18.45 -1.24
CA GLY A 233 -20.80 -19.32 -2.31
C GLY A 233 -20.09 -18.72 -3.51
N ALA A 234 -18.82 -19.14 -3.74
CA ALA A 234 -18.32 -19.65 -5.02
C ALA A 234 -16.85 -20.09 -4.95
N ASP A 235 -16.65 -21.32 -5.40
CA ASP A 235 -15.36 -22.04 -5.52
C ASP A 235 -14.61 -21.75 -6.84
N ALA A 236 -13.27 -21.94 -6.74
CA ALA A 236 -12.30 -22.52 -7.68
C ALA A 236 -12.07 -21.95 -9.08
N CYS A 237 -10.81 -21.58 -9.35
CA CYS A 237 -10.05 -22.11 -10.49
C CYS A 237 -8.54 -21.89 -10.32
N MET A 238 -7.77 -22.98 -10.30
CA MET A 238 -6.30 -23.02 -10.32
C MET A 238 -5.81 -23.38 -11.73
N SER A 239 -4.78 -22.71 -12.22
CA SER A 239 -3.97 -23.17 -13.35
C SER A 239 -2.48 -22.91 -13.09
N SER A 240 -1.70 -23.92 -13.39
CA SER A 240 -0.31 -24.23 -13.09
C SER A 240 0.73 -23.35 -13.81
N ILE A 241 1.86 -23.08 -13.14
CA ILE A 241 3.04 -22.42 -13.71
C ILE A 241 4.31 -23.17 -13.30
N VAL A 242 5.17 -23.42 -14.29
CA VAL A 242 6.50 -24.06 -14.17
C VAL A 242 7.55 -23.03 -13.75
N ALA A 243 8.42 -23.39 -12.80
CA ALA A 243 9.48 -22.53 -12.26
C ALA A 243 10.76 -22.56 -13.09
N PRO A 244 11.46 -21.43 -13.26
CA PRO A 244 12.85 -21.35 -13.74
C PRO A 244 13.87 -21.27 -12.58
N PRO A 245 15.18 -21.49 -12.83
CA PRO A 245 16.21 -21.63 -11.81
C PRO A 245 16.66 -20.30 -11.19
N ASP A 246 17.27 -20.42 -10.00
CA ASP A 246 17.70 -19.34 -9.10
C ASP A 246 18.56 -18.24 -9.74
N PRO A 247 18.31 -16.97 -9.38
CA PRO A 247 19.32 -15.92 -9.43
C PRO A 247 19.77 -15.52 -8.02
N GLU A 248 21.05 -15.31 -7.84
CA GLU A 248 21.71 -14.84 -6.63
C GLU A 248 21.02 -13.60 -6.02
N LEU A 249 20.68 -13.70 -4.75
CA LEU A 249 20.14 -12.61 -3.92
C LEU A 249 21.23 -11.54 -3.73
N LEU A 250 21.15 -10.47 -4.53
CA LEU A 250 21.87 -9.24 -4.22
C LEU A 250 21.10 -8.48 -3.12
N PRO A 251 21.76 -8.06 -2.03
CA PRO A 251 21.14 -7.18 -1.06
C PRO A 251 20.76 -5.87 -1.76
N LEU A 252 19.58 -5.33 -1.40
CA LEU A 252 19.19 -3.99 -1.83
C LEU A 252 20.30 -3.02 -1.42
N PRO A 253 20.82 -2.18 -2.33
CA PRO A 253 21.80 -1.19 -1.95
C PRO A 253 21.17 -0.25 -0.93
N LEU A 254 21.69 -0.23 0.28
CA LEU A 254 21.50 0.86 1.20
C LEU A 254 22.05 2.08 0.48
N GLY A 255 21.15 3.00 0.10
CA GLY A 255 21.44 4.10 -0.79
C GLY A 255 22.66 4.88 -0.39
N GLU A 256 23.63 4.93 -1.29
CA GLU A 256 24.54 6.06 -1.33
C GLU A 256 23.71 7.33 -1.48
N GLY A 257 23.99 8.31 -0.62
CA GLY A 257 23.28 9.54 -0.40
C GLY A 257 22.52 10.08 -1.62
N TRP A 258 21.22 10.02 -1.55
CA TRP A 258 20.36 10.78 -2.45
C TRP A 258 20.60 12.25 -2.14
N GLY A 259 21.17 12.95 -3.09
CA GLY A 259 21.42 14.37 -2.99
C GLY A 259 20.18 15.09 -2.49
N GLU A 260 20.37 16.12 -1.67
CA GLU A 260 19.37 17.05 -1.18
C GLU A 260 18.66 17.77 -2.34
N GLY A 261 17.84 17.03 -3.06
CA GLY A 261 16.87 17.55 -4.01
C GLY A 261 15.58 17.80 -3.26
N SER A 262 15.38 19.02 -2.78
CA SER A 262 14.08 19.50 -2.31
C SER A 262 13.02 19.19 -3.35
N LEU A 263 12.12 18.23 -3.07
CA LEU A 263 10.92 17.94 -3.86
C LEU A 263 9.90 19.09 -3.68
N THR A 264 10.27 20.30 -4.06
CA THR A 264 9.40 21.47 -4.13
C THR A 264 9.09 21.75 -5.59
N SER A 265 8.23 20.96 -6.21
CA SER A 265 7.50 21.42 -7.39
C SER A 265 6.04 21.03 -7.25
N ASP A 266 5.15 22.01 -7.45
CA ASP A 266 3.68 21.92 -7.37
C ASP A 266 3.04 20.86 -8.30
N THR A 267 3.82 20.08 -9.01
CA THR A 267 3.36 19.11 -10.03
C THR A 267 3.83 17.67 -9.79
N ALA A 268 4.65 17.40 -8.78
CA ALA A 268 5.11 16.04 -8.48
C ALA A 268 3.93 15.19 -8.04
N CYS A 269 3.61 14.17 -8.84
CA CYS A 269 2.57 13.20 -8.52
C CYS A 269 3.20 11.95 -7.95
N LEU A 270 2.81 11.59 -6.72
CA LEU A 270 3.06 10.26 -6.18
C LEU A 270 2.02 9.28 -6.72
N VAL A 271 2.48 8.14 -7.15
CA VAL A 271 1.63 7.05 -7.65
C VAL A 271 1.91 5.79 -6.86
N PHE A 272 0.88 5.22 -6.25
CA PHE A 272 0.96 3.94 -5.60
C PHE A 272 0.48 2.83 -6.54
N TYR A 273 1.26 1.78 -6.68
CA TYR A 273 0.90 0.58 -7.45
C TYR A 273 0.70 -0.62 -6.55
N THR A 274 -0.27 -1.48 -6.87
CA THR A 274 -0.47 -2.77 -6.22
C THR A 274 -0.91 -3.86 -7.18
N THR A 275 -0.47 -5.10 -6.95
CA THR A 275 -1.02 -6.28 -7.65
C THR A 275 -2.39 -6.69 -7.08
N GLY A 276 -2.70 -6.27 -5.85
CA GLY A 276 -3.93 -6.59 -5.14
C GLY A 276 -5.13 -5.75 -5.57
N ARG A 277 -6.32 -6.12 -5.09
CA ARG A 277 -7.56 -5.36 -5.29
C ARG A 277 -7.53 -4.04 -4.52
N LEU A 278 -8.16 -3.01 -5.08
CA LEU A 278 -8.42 -1.74 -4.39
C LEU A 278 -9.67 -1.88 -3.52
N THR A 279 -9.47 -2.26 -2.25
CA THR A 279 -10.51 -2.22 -1.23
C THR A 279 -10.58 -0.83 -0.59
N SER A 280 -11.64 -0.54 0.16
CA SER A 280 -11.78 0.72 0.89
C SER A 280 -10.55 1.02 1.76
N GLU A 281 -10.02 0.03 2.48
CA GLU A 281 -8.83 0.17 3.32
C GLU A 281 -7.57 0.55 2.50
N MET A 282 -7.34 -0.10 1.35
CA MET A 282 -6.22 0.24 0.47
C MET A 282 -6.32 1.67 -0.05
N VAL A 283 -7.54 2.11 -0.40
CA VAL A 283 -7.80 3.49 -0.86
C VAL A 283 -7.58 4.49 0.28
N ILE A 284 -8.11 4.22 1.47
CA ILE A 284 -7.95 5.09 2.64
C ILE A 284 -6.47 5.25 2.98
N LYS A 285 -5.73 4.14 3.12
CA LYS A 285 -4.29 4.17 3.41
C LYS A 285 -3.51 4.97 2.36
N SER A 286 -3.80 4.77 1.07
CA SER A 286 -3.16 5.54 -0.01
C SER A 286 -3.45 7.03 0.11
N ALA A 287 -4.70 7.40 0.38
CA ALA A 287 -5.10 8.78 0.56
C ALA A 287 -4.46 9.43 1.79
N GLN A 288 -4.39 8.71 2.92
CA GLN A 288 -3.69 9.15 4.15
C GLN A 288 -2.18 9.36 3.93
N MET A 289 -1.59 8.60 3.02
CA MET A 289 -0.20 8.80 2.59
C MET A 289 -0.01 10.03 1.71
N GLY A 290 -1.10 10.72 1.31
CA GLY A 290 -1.05 11.86 0.39
C GLY A 290 -0.87 11.44 -1.07
N VAL A 291 -1.16 10.20 -1.43
CA VAL A 291 -0.99 9.66 -2.78
C VAL A 291 -2.27 9.87 -3.60
N PRO A 292 -2.26 10.76 -4.61
CA PRO A 292 -3.47 11.12 -5.35
C PRO A 292 -3.87 10.14 -6.46
N VAL A 293 -2.96 9.25 -6.87
CA VAL A 293 -3.19 8.28 -7.95
C VAL A 293 -2.80 6.88 -7.49
N VAL A 294 -3.74 5.94 -7.62
CA VAL A 294 -3.51 4.53 -7.28
C VAL A 294 -3.77 3.65 -8.49
N VAL A 295 -2.80 2.79 -8.79
CA VAL A 295 -2.84 1.86 -9.92
C VAL A 295 -2.87 0.43 -9.41
N SER A 296 -3.83 -0.36 -9.87
CA SER A 296 -3.97 -1.77 -9.52
C SER A 296 -3.92 -2.66 -10.75
N ARG A 297 -3.17 -3.77 -10.67
CA ARG A 297 -3.24 -4.86 -11.65
C ARG A 297 -4.60 -5.56 -11.62
N SER A 298 -5.25 -5.58 -10.46
CA SER A 298 -6.57 -6.15 -10.21
C SER A 298 -7.67 -5.08 -10.40
N GLY A 299 -8.84 -5.29 -9.82
CA GLY A 299 -9.97 -4.37 -9.87
C GLY A 299 -10.17 -3.60 -8.57
N ILE A 300 -11.29 -2.89 -8.50
CA ILE A 300 -11.74 -2.12 -7.34
C ILE A 300 -13.04 -2.72 -6.78
N THR A 301 -13.22 -2.68 -5.46
CA THR A 301 -14.49 -3.06 -4.82
C THR A 301 -15.45 -1.86 -4.82
N GLN A 302 -16.76 -2.14 -4.65
CA GLN A 302 -17.78 -1.09 -4.60
C GLN A 302 -17.44 -0.04 -3.52
N MET A 303 -17.13 -0.46 -2.30
CA MET A 303 -16.77 0.46 -1.22
C MET A 303 -15.44 1.19 -1.51
N GLY A 304 -14.45 0.51 -2.09
CA GLY A 304 -13.21 1.16 -2.53
C GLY A 304 -13.47 2.26 -3.57
N HIS A 305 -14.40 2.03 -4.50
CA HIS A 305 -14.82 3.03 -5.47
C HIS A 305 -15.48 4.24 -4.81
N GLN A 306 -16.42 4.01 -3.88
CA GLN A 306 -17.12 5.08 -3.16
C GLN A 306 -16.15 5.94 -2.37
N VAL A 307 -15.23 5.33 -1.62
CA VAL A 307 -14.20 6.05 -0.86
C VAL A 307 -13.26 6.81 -1.80
N ALA A 308 -12.79 6.21 -2.90
CA ALA A 308 -11.93 6.90 -3.85
C ALA A 308 -12.61 8.13 -4.46
N GLN A 309 -13.93 8.03 -4.71
CA GLN A 309 -14.73 9.14 -5.21
C GLN A 309 -14.85 10.27 -4.17
N SER A 310 -15.07 9.94 -2.89
CA SER A 310 -15.21 10.97 -1.83
C SER A 310 -13.90 11.70 -1.53
N VAL A 311 -12.76 11.00 -1.49
CA VAL A 311 -11.45 11.61 -1.16
C VAL A 311 -10.74 12.27 -2.35
N GLY A 312 -11.31 12.26 -3.56
CA GLY A 312 -10.67 12.86 -4.73
C GLY A 312 -9.50 12.04 -5.30
N LEU A 313 -9.43 10.73 -5.05
CA LEU A 313 -8.35 9.84 -5.46
C LEU A 313 -8.63 9.24 -6.85
N CYS A 314 -7.65 9.34 -7.76
CA CYS A 314 -7.71 8.67 -9.06
C CYS A 314 -7.40 7.19 -8.89
N ALA A 315 -8.42 6.35 -9.02
CA ALA A 315 -8.29 4.90 -8.95
C ALA A 315 -8.28 4.28 -10.34
N ILE A 316 -7.16 3.66 -10.70
CA ILE A 316 -6.97 2.97 -11.97
C ILE A 316 -6.81 1.48 -11.67
N GLY A 317 -7.59 0.62 -12.32
CA GLY A 317 -7.46 -0.82 -12.16
C GLY A 317 -7.42 -1.57 -13.48
N ARG A 318 -7.25 -2.92 -13.37
CA ARG A 318 -6.99 -3.81 -14.50
C ARG A 318 -5.81 -3.33 -15.36
N ALA A 319 -4.83 -2.69 -14.70
CA ALA A 319 -3.66 -2.15 -15.36
C ALA A 319 -2.70 -3.29 -15.72
N THR A 320 -2.77 -3.75 -16.96
CA THR A 320 -1.93 -4.82 -17.51
C THR A 320 -1.46 -4.43 -18.90
N ASN A 321 -0.16 -4.46 -19.15
CA ASN A 321 0.43 -4.01 -20.40
C ASN A 321 -0.07 -2.59 -20.77
N LYS A 322 -0.85 -2.48 -21.87
CA LYS A 322 -1.43 -1.23 -22.38
C LYS A 322 -2.95 -1.11 -22.12
N ARG A 323 -3.51 -1.95 -21.23
CA ARG A 323 -4.94 -1.93 -20.87
C ARG A 323 -5.10 -1.45 -19.44
N PHE A 324 -6.12 -0.63 -19.19
CA PHE A 324 -6.50 -0.17 -17.85
C PHE A 324 -7.95 0.34 -17.86
N LEU A 325 -8.51 0.52 -16.67
CA LEU A 325 -9.78 1.21 -16.45
C LEU A 325 -9.58 2.28 -15.38
N CYS A 326 -9.88 3.52 -15.68
CA CYS A 326 -9.92 4.60 -14.70
C CYS A 326 -11.34 4.67 -14.11
N TYR A 327 -11.48 4.37 -12.82
CA TYR A 327 -12.76 4.26 -12.13
C TYR A 327 -13.23 5.58 -11.53
N THR A 328 -12.30 6.41 -11.04
CA THR A 328 -12.60 7.66 -10.33
C THR A 328 -11.62 8.76 -10.74
N HIS A 329 -12.06 10.01 -10.65
CA HIS A 329 -11.23 11.21 -10.87
C HIS A 329 -10.34 11.16 -12.12
N ALA A 330 -10.93 10.79 -13.26
CA ALA A 330 -10.23 10.66 -14.55
C ALA A 330 -9.52 11.96 -15.01
N GLY A 331 -9.87 13.13 -14.46
CA GLY A 331 -9.17 14.38 -14.71
C GLY A 331 -7.70 14.38 -14.24
N ARG A 332 -7.31 13.44 -13.36
CA ARG A 332 -5.91 13.22 -12.96
C ARG A 332 -5.12 12.33 -13.93
N LEU A 333 -5.79 11.73 -14.94
CA LEU A 333 -5.16 10.92 -15.99
C LEU A 333 -5.19 11.69 -17.31
N ARG A 334 -4.01 11.99 -17.86
CA ARG A 334 -3.85 12.63 -19.14
C ARG A 334 -3.65 11.59 -20.23
N LEU A 335 -4.66 11.42 -21.10
CA LEU A 335 -4.54 10.56 -22.27
C LEU A 335 -3.68 11.21 -23.35
N GLU A 336 -2.86 10.42 -24.04
CA GLU A 336 -1.98 10.87 -25.11
C GLU A 336 -2.53 10.39 -26.45
N PRO A 337 -2.95 11.32 -27.35
CA PRO A 337 -3.62 10.97 -28.61
C PRO A 337 -2.88 9.94 -29.46
N GLY A 338 -1.55 10.02 -29.50
CA GLY A 338 -0.70 9.09 -30.25
C GLY A 338 -0.72 7.65 -29.72
N LEU A 339 -0.99 7.47 -28.42
CA LEU A 339 -1.12 6.15 -27.79
C LEU A 339 -2.55 5.60 -27.86
N VAL A 340 -3.55 6.48 -27.91
CA VAL A 340 -4.98 6.11 -28.03
C VAL A 340 -5.28 5.50 -29.39
N THR A 341 -4.74 6.07 -30.48
CA THR A 341 -5.00 5.62 -31.86
C THR A 341 -4.52 4.20 -32.12
N VAL A 342 -3.37 3.80 -31.54
CA VAL A 342 -2.82 2.44 -31.69
C VAL A 342 -3.67 1.39 -30.98
N ALA A 343 -4.30 1.73 -29.85
CA ALA A 343 -5.16 0.81 -29.11
C ALA A 343 -6.53 0.58 -29.80
N ALA A 344 -7.09 1.61 -30.43
CA ALA A 344 -8.33 1.49 -31.21
C ALA A 344 -8.17 0.58 -32.44
N LEU A 345 -7.06 0.71 -33.16
CA LEU A 345 -6.76 -0.12 -34.33
C LEU A 345 -6.48 -1.60 -33.99
N SER A 346 -6.04 -1.92 -32.79
CA SER A 346 -5.82 -3.31 -32.35
C SER A 346 -7.11 -4.01 -31.91
N SER A 347 -8.08 -3.28 -31.37
CA SER A 347 -9.39 -3.86 -30.98
C SER A 347 -10.31 -4.18 -32.16
N GLU A 348 -10.18 -3.48 -33.26
CA GLU A 348 -10.92 -3.80 -34.51
C GLU A 348 -10.38 -5.04 -35.23
N LYS A 349 -9.09 -5.39 -35.03
CA LYS A 349 -8.50 -6.62 -35.60
C LYS A 349 -8.80 -7.90 -34.82
N GLU A 350 -9.22 -7.80 -33.56
CA GLU A 350 -9.63 -8.96 -32.74
C GLU A 350 -11.17 -9.22 -32.83
N ALA A 351 -11.95 -8.33 -33.42
CA ALA A 351 -13.40 -8.44 -33.60
C ALA A 351 -13.82 -8.84 -35.02
N GLY A 352 -12.92 -9.04 -35.93
CA GLY A 352 -13.11 -9.55 -37.30
C GLY A 352 -12.43 -10.90 -37.47
#